data_b8446691e5a05a14381216f70fd13c91
#
_entry.id   b8446691e5a05a14381216f70fd13c91
#
_cell.length_a   1.000
_cell.length_b   1.000
_cell.length_c   1.000
_cell.angle_alpha   90.00
_cell.angle_beta   90.00
_cell.angle_gamma   90.00
#
_symmetry.space_group_name_H-M   'P 1'
#
loop_
_entity.id
_entity.type
_entity.pdbx_description
1 polymer ?
#
loop_
_entity_poly.entity_id
_entity_poly.type
_entity_poly.pdbx_seq_one_letter_code
_entity_poly.pdbx_strand_id
1 'polypeptide(L)'
;MMTTTSTIQRRSSTLRISGLLLLLVLAAPTWATKLLIPMDGSQQNHLKAYGIAFWTLGREASIDWLLNYRGGSFLIDHFKEVEQECAIRGVTYQVIADAQANTILAEISDPEVNMEVVKLEKAPKIAVYAPDGFQPWDDAVAMVMEYAEIPYERIYDQQIISGVLPKYDWLHLHHEDFTGQYGKFYRMYKTAPWYLASVQESEETAASLGFAKVSEMKLAV
;
A
#
# COMPACT_ATOMS: atom_id res chain seq x y z
N MET A 1 -62.84 72.28 8.53
CA MET A 1 -61.65 72.23 7.69
C MET A 1 -60.68 71.24 8.30
N MET A 2 -60.77 69.98 7.86
CA MET A 2 -59.95 68.85 8.41
C MET A 2 -58.78 68.62 7.47
N THR A 3 -57.57 68.70 7.97
CA THR A 3 -56.35 68.37 7.26
C THR A 3 -55.88 66.95 7.71
N THR A 4 -55.92 66.00 6.79
CA THR A 4 -55.47 64.61 6.99
C THR A 4 -54.00 64.54 6.63
N THR A 5 -53.16 64.21 7.61
CA THR A 5 -51.72 63.97 7.42
C THR A 5 -51.50 62.50 7.16
N SER A 6 -51.06 62.13 5.94
CA SER A 6 -50.67 60.71 5.61
C SER A 6 -49.24 60.45 6.01
N THR A 7 -49.06 59.52 6.91
CA THR A 7 -47.74 59.02 7.33
C THR A 7 -47.28 57.90 6.37
N ILE A 8 -46.22 58.16 5.59
CA ILE A 8 -45.60 57.17 4.73
C ILE A 8 -44.64 56.28 5.59
N GLN A 9 -45.01 55.03 5.73
CA GLN A 9 -44.24 54.06 6.43
C GLN A 9 -43.12 53.47 5.50
N ARG A 10 -41.87 53.92 5.65
CA ARG A 10 -40.70 53.33 5.01
C ARG A 10 -40.38 51.98 5.68
N ARG A 11 -40.77 50.86 5.07
CA ARG A 11 -40.38 49.54 5.48
C ARG A 11 -38.92 49.28 5.05
N SER A 12 -38.10 48.94 6.02
CA SER A 12 -36.68 48.70 5.94
C SER A 12 -36.31 47.50 5.01
N SER A 13 -35.63 47.82 3.92
CA SER A 13 -34.97 46.83 3.02
C SER A 13 -33.64 46.31 3.56
N THR A 14 -33.21 46.78 4.72
CA THR A 14 -31.92 46.44 5.33
C THR A 14 -31.83 45.01 5.91
N LEU A 15 -32.98 44.42 6.30
CA LEU A 15 -33.00 43.09 6.92
C LEU A 15 -32.76 41.93 5.94
N ARG A 16 -33.05 42.14 4.65
CA ARG A 16 -32.86 41.11 3.60
C ARG A 16 -31.41 40.99 3.10
N ILE A 17 -30.66 42.08 3.14
CA ILE A 17 -29.27 42.14 2.69
C ILE A 17 -28.34 41.49 3.76
N SER A 18 -28.64 41.70 5.04
CA SER A 18 -27.87 41.09 6.14
C SER A 18 -28.00 39.55 6.18
N GLY A 19 -29.18 39.00 5.82
CA GLY A 19 -29.40 37.56 5.74
C GLY A 19 -28.64 36.89 4.58
N LEU A 20 -28.50 37.58 3.45
CA LEU A 20 -27.78 37.07 2.28
C LEU A 20 -26.24 37.09 2.50
N LEU A 21 -25.74 38.11 3.21
CA LEU A 21 -24.32 38.20 3.56
C LEU A 21 -23.91 37.14 4.58
N LEU A 22 -24.78 36.77 5.51
CA LEU A 22 -24.53 35.73 6.53
C LEU A 22 -24.51 34.34 5.91
N LEU A 23 -25.28 34.06 4.86
CA LEU A 23 -25.28 32.80 4.13
C LEU A 23 -24.01 32.61 3.28
N LEU A 24 -23.40 33.68 2.79
CA LEU A 24 -22.16 33.66 2.02
C LEU A 24 -20.91 33.36 2.90
N VAL A 25 -20.97 33.69 4.20
CA VAL A 25 -19.84 33.43 5.14
C VAL A 25 -19.83 31.97 5.61
N LEU A 26 -20.94 31.24 5.52
CA LEU A 26 -21.00 29.82 5.90
C LEU A 26 -20.60 28.84 4.78
N ALA A 27 -20.42 29.29 3.56
CA ALA A 27 -19.78 28.54 2.49
C ALA A 27 -18.25 28.73 2.57
N ALA A 28 -17.65 28.31 3.65
CA ALA A 28 -16.19 28.11 3.64
C ALA A 28 -15.89 27.11 2.52
N PRO A 29 -15.07 27.48 1.51
CA PRO A 29 -14.67 26.52 0.50
C PRO A 29 -13.99 25.37 1.26
N THR A 30 -14.58 24.18 1.22
CA THR A 30 -13.88 22.97 1.58
C THR A 30 -12.81 22.79 0.49
N TRP A 31 -11.62 23.31 0.77
CA TRP A 31 -10.49 23.11 -0.10
C TRP A 31 -10.22 21.61 -0.07
N ALA A 32 -10.48 20.93 -1.18
CA ALA A 32 -10.02 19.60 -1.34
C ALA A 32 -8.49 19.64 -1.16
N THR A 33 -7.96 18.71 -0.44
CA THR A 33 -6.54 18.64 -0.12
C THR A 33 -6.00 17.25 -0.44
N LYS A 34 -4.73 17.20 -0.81
CA LYS A 34 -4.01 15.96 -1.04
C LYS A 34 -2.95 15.78 0.05
N LEU A 35 -2.58 14.54 0.29
CA LEU A 35 -1.46 14.18 1.14
C LEU A 35 -0.35 13.66 0.22
N LEU A 36 0.79 14.36 0.20
CA LEU A 36 1.97 13.97 -0.54
C LEU A 36 2.96 13.29 0.42
N ILE A 37 3.35 12.07 0.12
CA ILE A 37 4.40 11.33 0.81
C ILE A 37 5.64 11.36 -0.09
N PRO A 38 6.64 12.22 0.19
CA PRO A 38 7.86 12.27 -0.59
C PRO A 38 8.70 11.01 -0.38
N MET A 39 9.45 10.62 -1.41
CA MET A 39 10.36 9.47 -1.35
C MET A 39 11.82 9.88 -1.61
N ASP A 40 12.11 11.17 -1.57
CA ASP A 40 13.47 11.75 -1.63
C ASP A 40 14.16 11.71 -0.27
N GLY A 41 15.33 12.38 -0.16
CA GLY A 41 16.11 12.46 1.08
C GLY A 41 15.41 13.16 2.25
N SER A 42 14.22 13.74 2.06
CA SER A 42 13.41 14.30 3.14
C SER A 42 12.56 13.24 3.86
N GLN A 43 12.41 12.03 3.29
CA GLN A 43 11.67 10.95 3.90
C GLN A 43 12.47 10.33 5.05
N GLN A 44 11.87 10.27 6.24
CA GLN A 44 12.50 9.65 7.40
C GLN A 44 12.43 8.12 7.35
N ASN A 45 11.37 7.56 6.77
CA ASN A 45 11.16 6.12 6.72
C ASN A 45 10.52 5.66 5.40
N HIS A 46 11.37 5.41 4.40
CA HIS A 46 10.93 4.97 3.07
C HIS A 46 10.14 3.64 3.10
N LEU A 47 10.58 2.66 3.88
CA LEU A 47 9.91 1.36 3.93
C LEU A 47 8.51 1.48 4.53
N LYS A 48 8.35 2.24 5.61
CA LYS A 48 7.03 2.51 6.19
C LYS A 48 6.14 3.33 5.26
N ALA A 49 6.71 4.18 4.39
CA ALA A 49 5.94 4.91 3.38
C ALA A 49 5.26 3.97 2.38
N TYR A 50 5.93 2.90 1.93
CA TYR A 50 5.30 1.82 1.15
C TYR A 50 4.20 1.11 1.95
N GLY A 51 4.41 0.90 3.25
CA GLY A 51 3.40 0.35 4.15
C GLY A 51 2.15 1.23 4.26
N ILE A 52 2.31 2.56 4.31
CA ILE A 52 1.19 3.51 4.26
C ILE A 52 0.44 3.42 2.94
N ALA A 53 1.15 3.34 1.81
CA ALA A 53 0.51 3.17 0.50
C ALA A 53 -0.31 1.86 0.46
N PHE A 54 0.27 0.74 0.89
CA PHE A 54 -0.43 -0.54 0.98
C PHE A 54 -1.67 -0.48 1.89
N TRP A 55 -1.52 0.12 3.08
CA TRP A 55 -2.59 0.31 4.06
C TRP A 55 -3.75 1.15 3.50
N THR A 56 -3.43 2.19 2.72
CA THR A 56 -4.42 3.06 2.06
C THR A 56 -5.20 2.30 1.00
N LEU A 57 -4.50 1.53 0.13
CA LEU A 57 -5.12 0.68 -0.89
C LEU A 57 -6.02 -0.39 -0.27
N GLY A 58 -5.65 -0.94 0.89
CA GLY A 58 -6.47 -1.90 1.64
C GLY A 58 -7.77 -1.32 2.18
N ARG A 59 -7.95 0.00 2.12
CA ARG A 59 -9.18 0.75 2.45
C ARG A 59 -9.97 1.22 1.23
N GLU A 60 -9.67 0.64 0.07
CA GLU A 60 -10.33 0.97 -1.20
C GLU A 60 -10.11 2.43 -1.64
N ALA A 61 -9.11 3.11 -1.08
CA ALA A 61 -8.69 4.44 -1.49
C ALA A 61 -7.55 4.33 -2.52
N SER A 62 -7.75 4.88 -3.72
CA SER A 62 -6.72 4.89 -4.76
C SER A 62 -5.59 5.87 -4.45
N ILE A 63 -4.43 5.62 -5.01
CA ILE A 63 -3.21 6.40 -4.85
C ILE A 63 -2.62 6.70 -6.23
N ASP A 64 -2.16 7.92 -6.43
CA ASP A 64 -1.31 8.25 -7.57
C ASP A 64 0.16 8.06 -7.16
N TRP A 65 0.83 7.09 -7.77
CA TRP A 65 2.26 6.89 -7.61
C TRP A 65 2.99 7.74 -8.65
N LEU A 66 3.72 8.74 -8.17
CA LEU A 66 4.42 9.72 -8.97
C LEU A 66 5.84 9.22 -9.26
N LEU A 67 6.00 8.40 -10.30
CA LEU A 67 7.29 7.80 -10.67
C LEU A 67 8.31 8.88 -10.99
N ASN A 68 9.50 8.75 -10.41
CA ASN A 68 10.64 9.66 -10.50
C ASN A 68 10.40 11.09 -9.98
N TYR A 69 9.18 11.46 -9.58
CA TYR A 69 8.95 12.72 -8.88
C TYR A 69 9.38 12.56 -7.42
N ARG A 70 10.40 13.32 -7.00
CA ARG A 70 10.96 13.28 -5.64
C ARG A 70 11.21 11.85 -5.12
N GLY A 71 11.82 11.00 -5.95
CA GLY A 71 12.16 9.62 -5.62
C GLY A 71 11.02 8.60 -5.77
N GLY A 72 9.90 8.96 -6.40
CA GLY A 72 8.73 8.07 -6.58
C GLY A 72 7.68 8.27 -5.49
N SER A 73 7.27 9.52 -5.27
CA SER A 73 6.31 9.93 -4.23
C SER A 73 4.92 9.34 -4.39
N PHE A 74 4.16 9.28 -3.30
CA PHE A 74 2.74 8.94 -3.32
C PHE A 74 1.88 10.17 -3.10
N LEU A 75 0.83 10.34 -3.91
CA LEU A 75 -0.18 11.38 -3.78
C LEU A 75 -1.52 10.73 -3.48
N ILE A 76 -2.13 11.08 -2.35
CA ILE A 76 -3.31 10.44 -1.80
C ILE A 76 -4.36 11.51 -1.54
N ASP A 77 -5.66 11.23 -1.71
CA ASP A 77 -6.71 12.09 -1.19
C ASP A 77 -6.55 12.23 0.32
N HIS A 78 -6.56 13.47 0.82
CA HIS A 78 -6.36 13.71 2.24
C HIS A 78 -7.59 13.26 3.05
N PHE A 79 -7.36 12.34 3.96
CA PHE A 79 -8.27 11.99 5.03
C PHE A 79 -7.49 11.82 6.34
N LYS A 80 -8.14 12.13 7.45
CA LYS A 80 -7.46 12.25 8.74
C LYS A 80 -6.75 10.97 9.18
N GLU A 81 -7.30 9.82 8.83
CA GLU A 81 -6.77 8.51 9.19
C GLU A 81 -5.40 8.26 8.53
N VAL A 82 -5.21 8.64 7.24
CA VAL A 82 -3.90 8.47 6.59
C VAL A 82 -2.85 9.40 7.18
N GLU A 83 -3.25 10.62 7.56
CA GLU A 83 -2.36 11.55 8.26
C GLU A 83 -1.92 10.99 9.62
N GLN A 84 -2.86 10.42 10.38
CA GLN A 84 -2.57 9.78 11.66
C GLN A 84 -1.64 8.58 11.51
N GLU A 85 -1.88 7.71 10.52
CA GLU A 85 -1.02 6.56 10.25
C GLU A 85 0.40 6.99 9.86
N CYS A 86 0.55 8.04 9.05
CA CYS A 86 1.87 8.60 8.75
C CYS A 86 2.59 9.04 10.02
N ALA A 87 1.89 9.75 10.92
CA ALA A 87 2.46 10.21 12.18
C ALA A 87 2.85 9.03 13.11
N ILE A 88 1.97 8.02 13.24
CA ILE A 88 2.21 6.83 14.08
C ILE A 88 3.43 6.04 13.58
N ARG A 89 3.58 5.89 12.26
CA ARG A 89 4.66 5.10 11.65
C ARG A 89 5.93 5.89 11.37
N GLY A 90 5.96 7.20 11.71
CA GLY A 90 7.13 8.07 11.50
C GLY A 90 7.41 8.33 10.01
N VAL A 91 6.37 8.40 9.19
CA VAL A 91 6.46 8.70 7.76
C VAL A 91 6.30 10.19 7.53
N THR A 92 7.24 10.80 6.82
CA THR A 92 7.16 12.21 6.43
C THR A 92 6.07 12.40 5.39
N TYR A 93 5.20 13.39 5.58
CA TYR A 93 4.12 13.75 4.66
C TYR A 93 3.92 15.26 4.59
N GLN A 94 3.22 15.72 3.58
CA GLN A 94 2.83 17.12 3.36
C GLN A 94 1.35 17.17 2.97
N VAL A 95 0.56 17.96 3.69
CA VAL A 95 -0.80 18.28 3.25
C VAL A 95 -0.71 19.46 2.29
N ILE A 96 -1.16 19.26 1.06
CA ILE A 96 -1.07 20.24 -0.02
C ILE A 96 -2.47 20.56 -0.58
N ALA A 97 -2.67 21.78 -1.06
CA ALA A 97 -3.91 22.15 -1.73
C ALA A 97 -4.01 21.50 -3.12
N ASP A 98 -5.22 21.27 -3.63
CA ASP A 98 -5.46 20.73 -4.97
C ASP A 98 -4.75 21.53 -6.08
N ALA A 99 -4.69 22.86 -5.94
CA ALA A 99 -3.97 23.69 -6.90
C ALA A 99 -2.48 23.33 -7.00
N GLN A 100 -1.85 23.01 -5.85
CA GLN A 100 -0.45 22.57 -5.81
C GLN A 100 -0.30 21.15 -6.36
N ALA A 101 -1.21 20.24 -6.02
CA ALA A 101 -1.24 18.90 -6.58
C ALA A 101 -1.37 18.92 -8.11
N ASN A 102 -2.28 19.75 -8.65
CA ASN A 102 -2.46 19.92 -10.10
C ASN A 102 -1.20 20.48 -10.77
N THR A 103 -0.45 21.37 -10.10
CA THR A 103 0.83 21.86 -10.62
C THR A 103 1.87 20.75 -10.71
N ILE A 104 1.95 19.89 -9.69
CA ILE A 104 2.84 18.71 -9.68
C ILE A 104 2.45 17.74 -10.81
N LEU A 105 1.17 17.43 -10.96
CA LEU A 105 0.69 16.54 -12.02
C LEU A 105 0.94 17.11 -13.43
N ALA A 106 0.82 18.42 -13.61
CA ALA A 106 1.16 19.09 -14.86
C ALA A 106 2.67 19.02 -15.17
N GLU A 107 3.53 19.19 -14.17
CA GLU A 107 4.97 19.01 -14.31
C GLU A 107 5.33 17.59 -14.75
N ILE A 108 4.73 16.57 -14.11
CA ILE A 108 4.97 15.16 -14.44
C ILE A 108 4.48 14.79 -15.84
N SER A 109 3.41 15.43 -16.32
CA SER A 109 2.84 15.17 -17.65
C SER A 109 3.62 15.81 -18.80
N ASP A 110 4.66 16.58 -18.54
CA ASP A 110 5.53 17.14 -19.57
C ASP A 110 6.31 16.00 -20.25
N PRO A 111 6.20 15.82 -21.59
CA PRO A 111 6.88 14.75 -22.30
C PRO A 111 8.42 14.82 -22.30
N GLU A 112 8.98 15.98 -21.94
CA GLU A 112 10.44 16.17 -21.86
C GLU A 112 11.02 15.66 -20.54
N VAL A 113 10.18 15.34 -19.53
CA VAL A 113 10.65 14.80 -18.24
C VAL A 113 10.45 13.27 -18.18
N ASN A 114 11.38 12.59 -17.52
CA ASN A 114 11.27 11.15 -17.31
C ASN A 114 10.47 10.84 -16.03
N MET A 115 9.20 11.24 -16.02
CA MET A 115 8.28 11.02 -14.91
C MET A 115 6.94 10.48 -15.43
N GLU A 116 6.20 9.79 -14.58
CA GLU A 116 4.88 9.23 -14.92
C GLU A 116 3.99 9.17 -13.68
N VAL A 117 2.68 9.29 -13.87
CA VAL A 117 1.67 9.03 -12.84
C VAL A 117 1.08 7.65 -13.07
N VAL A 118 1.29 6.74 -12.12
CA VAL A 118 0.66 5.41 -12.13
C VAL A 118 -0.41 5.36 -11.05
N LYS A 119 -1.65 5.16 -11.45
CA LYS A 119 -2.76 4.99 -10.52
C LYS A 119 -2.75 3.59 -9.92
N LEU A 120 -2.66 3.51 -8.60
CA LEU A 120 -2.79 2.28 -7.83
C LEU A 120 -4.22 2.21 -7.27
N GLU A 121 -4.90 1.10 -7.47
CA GLU A 121 -6.34 0.97 -7.15
C GLU A 121 -6.63 -0.11 -6.10
N LYS A 122 -5.71 -1.06 -5.89
CA LYS A 122 -5.93 -2.22 -5.04
C LYS A 122 -4.65 -2.67 -4.35
N ALA A 123 -4.74 -3.00 -3.07
CA ALA A 123 -3.68 -3.72 -2.36
C ALA A 123 -3.60 -5.17 -2.89
N PRO A 124 -2.43 -5.66 -3.32
CA PRO A 124 -2.30 -7.04 -3.75
C PRO A 124 -2.43 -8.00 -2.56
N LYS A 125 -2.99 -9.18 -2.80
CA LYS A 125 -2.87 -10.31 -1.89
C LYS A 125 -1.54 -10.99 -2.11
N ILE A 126 -0.70 -11.03 -1.07
CA ILE A 126 0.67 -11.51 -1.15
C ILE A 126 0.76 -12.87 -0.47
N ALA A 127 1.38 -13.83 -1.15
CA ALA A 127 1.82 -15.08 -0.56
C ALA A 127 3.35 -15.16 -0.52
N VAL A 128 3.88 -15.78 0.54
CA VAL A 128 5.28 -16.17 0.65
C VAL A 128 5.34 -17.70 0.65
N TYR A 129 6.01 -18.26 -0.33
CA TYR A 129 6.28 -19.70 -0.37
C TYR A 129 7.44 -20.02 0.55
N ALA A 130 7.15 -20.60 1.71
CA ALA A 130 8.13 -20.93 2.72
C ALA A 130 7.68 -22.10 3.58
N PRO A 131 8.63 -22.98 4.05
CA PRO A 131 8.33 -24.13 4.88
C PRO A 131 7.77 -23.73 6.27
N ASP A 132 7.25 -24.71 6.99
CA ASP A 132 6.92 -24.57 8.39
C ASP A 132 8.17 -24.21 9.21
N GLY A 133 8.00 -23.33 10.20
CA GLY A 133 9.14 -22.81 10.98
C GLY A 133 9.89 -21.65 10.36
N PHE A 134 9.50 -21.22 9.14
CA PHE A 134 10.00 -19.99 8.54
C PHE A 134 9.95 -18.81 9.51
N GLN A 135 11.02 -18.02 9.50
CA GLN A 135 11.13 -16.80 10.28
C GLN A 135 11.32 -15.62 9.32
N PRO A 136 10.60 -14.49 9.52
CA PRO A 136 10.69 -13.35 8.59
C PRO A 136 12.11 -12.80 8.40
N TRP A 137 12.96 -12.89 9.42
CA TRP A 137 14.34 -12.41 9.35
C TRP A 137 15.29 -13.29 8.54
N ASP A 138 14.84 -14.47 8.10
CA ASP A 138 15.63 -15.34 7.21
C ASP A 138 15.57 -14.86 5.75
N ASP A 139 14.65 -13.96 5.42
CA ASP A 139 14.43 -13.44 4.08
C ASP A 139 14.25 -11.91 4.10
N ALA A 140 15.05 -11.21 3.30
CA ALA A 140 15.03 -9.74 3.28
C ALA A 140 13.69 -9.15 2.84
N VAL A 141 12.98 -9.82 1.92
CA VAL A 141 11.67 -9.35 1.42
C VAL A 141 10.60 -9.53 2.49
N ALA A 142 10.55 -10.70 3.14
CA ALA A 142 9.63 -10.95 4.25
C ALA A 142 9.90 -10.00 5.42
N MET A 143 11.17 -9.78 5.77
CA MET A 143 11.57 -8.84 6.81
C MET A 143 11.14 -7.39 6.49
N VAL A 144 11.25 -6.97 5.23
CA VAL A 144 10.77 -5.65 4.79
C VAL A 144 9.24 -5.56 4.88
N MET A 145 8.50 -6.60 4.50
CA MET A 145 7.04 -6.62 4.62
C MET A 145 6.61 -6.51 6.10
N GLU A 146 7.24 -7.28 7.00
CA GLU A 146 6.99 -7.17 8.44
C GLU A 146 7.28 -5.76 8.97
N TYR A 147 8.46 -5.21 8.63
CA TYR A 147 8.83 -3.88 9.06
C TYR A 147 7.87 -2.80 8.51
N ALA A 148 7.48 -2.91 7.26
CA ALA A 148 6.55 -1.99 6.61
C ALA A 148 5.08 -2.22 7.00
N GLU A 149 4.78 -3.28 7.78
CA GLU A 149 3.43 -3.71 8.15
C GLU A 149 2.56 -4.03 6.92
N ILE A 150 3.16 -4.68 5.93
CA ILE A 150 2.50 -5.19 4.73
C ILE A 150 2.13 -6.65 4.99
N PRO A 151 0.84 -7.00 5.08
CA PRO A 151 0.41 -8.36 5.38
C PRO A 151 0.68 -9.30 4.21
N TYR A 152 1.08 -10.53 4.53
CA TYR A 152 1.23 -11.63 3.59
C TYR A 152 0.76 -12.94 4.23
N GLU A 153 0.46 -13.93 3.41
CA GLU A 153 0.13 -15.28 3.86
C GLU A 153 1.27 -16.23 3.50
N ARG A 154 1.70 -17.04 4.46
CA ARG A 154 2.66 -18.11 4.20
C ARG A 154 1.93 -19.32 3.62
N ILE A 155 2.44 -19.82 2.51
CA ILE A 155 1.97 -21.05 1.87
C ILE A 155 3.18 -21.96 1.55
N TYR A 156 2.93 -23.25 1.49
CA TYR A 156 3.97 -24.24 1.14
C TYR A 156 3.37 -25.35 0.27
N ASP A 157 4.12 -26.44 0.05
CA ASP A 157 3.76 -27.53 -0.87
C ASP A 157 2.29 -27.96 -0.79
N GLN A 158 1.80 -28.22 0.42
CA GLN A 158 0.44 -28.71 0.64
C GLN A 158 -0.63 -27.71 0.15
N GLN A 159 -0.45 -26.42 0.45
CA GLN A 159 -1.39 -25.39 0.04
C GLN A 159 -1.36 -25.22 -1.49
N ILE A 160 -0.17 -25.24 -2.12
CA ILE A 160 -0.03 -25.14 -3.58
C ILE A 160 -0.71 -26.31 -4.28
N ILE A 161 -0.45 -27.54 -3.84
CA ILE A 161 -1.09 -28.74 -4.39
C ILE A 161 -2.61 -28.71 -4.21
N SER A 162 -3.12 -28.10 -3.14
CA SER A 162 -4.55 -27.88 -2.93
C SER A 162 -5.17 -26.81 -3.83
N GLY A 163 -4.36 -26.13 -4.66
CA GLY A 163 -4.84 -25.17 -5.65
C GLY A 163 -5.13 -23.77 -5.10
N VAL A 164 -4.40 -23.29 -4.09
CA VAL A 164 -4.63 -21.96 -3.49
C VAL A 164 -4.06 -20.78 -4.28
N LEU A 165 -3.07 -21.01 -5.16
CA LEU A 165 -2.34 -19.95 -5.87
C LEU A 165 -3.23 -18.89 -6.55
N PRO A 166 -4.36 -19.23 -7.21
CA PRO A 166 -5.23 -18.23 -7.81
C PRO A 166 -5.89 -17.23 -6.86
N LYS A 167 -5.74 -17.41 -5.52
CA LYS A 167 -6.23 -16.48 -4.52
C LYS A 167 -5.30 -15.28 -4.30
N TYR A 168 -4.06 -15.35 -4.80
CA TYR A 168 -3.03 -14.34 -4.58
C TYR A 168 -2.70 -13.60 -5.86
N ASP A 169 -2.34 -12.32 -5.71
CA ASP A 169 -1.91 -11.45 -6.79
C ASP A 169 -0.37 -11.48 -6.95
N TRP A 170 0.37 -11.83 -5.90
CA TRP A 170 1.83 -11.93 -5.88
C TRP A 170 2.28 -13.12 -5.04
N LEU A 171 3.22 -13.91 -5.59
CA LEU A 171 3.93 -14.97 -4.90
C LEU A 171 5.40 -14.60 -4.77
N HIS A 172 5.89 -14.51 -3.53
CA HIS A 172 7.31 -14.41 -3.22
C HIS A 172 7.88 -15.79 -2.90
N LEU A 173 8.96 -16.18 -3.59
CA LEU A 173 9.65 -17.46 -3.39
C LEU A 173 10.81 -17.25 -2.41
N HIS A 174 10.63 -17.74 -1.18
CA HIS A 174 11.65 -17.67 -0.14
C HIS A 174 12.79 -18.63 -0.45
N HIS A 175 14.01 -18.12 -0.55
CA HIS A 175 15.26 -18.89 -0.72
C HIS A 175 15.22 -19.93 -1.86
N GLU A 176 14.40 -19.73 -2.89
CA GLU A 176 14.40 -20.66 -4.02
C GLU A 176 15.69 -20.56 -4.84
N ASP A 177 16.34 -21.71 -5.05
CA ASP A 177 17.63 -21.79 -5.75
C ASP A 177 17.46 -22.00 -7.24
N PHE A 178 17.23 -20.93 -7.97
CA PHE A 178 17.19 -20.97 -9.44
C PHE A 178 18.56 -21.20 -10.08
N THR A 179 19.65 -21.17 -9.30
CA THR A 179 21.02 -21.32 -9.81
C THR A 179 21.60 -22.72 -9.60
N GLY A 180 20.94 -23.57 -8.81
CA GLY A 180 21.39 -24.91 -8.42
C GLY A 180 22.60 -24.92 -7.47
N GLN A 181 22.91 -23.77 -6.82
CA GLN A 181 24.02 -23.69 -5.89
C GLN A 181 23.75 -24.46 -4.57
N TYR A 182 22.49 -24.49 -4.13
CA TYR A 182 22.10 -25.25 -2.93
C TYR A 182 22.32 -26.75 -3.08
N GLY A 183 22.15 -27.27 -4.27
CA GLY A 183 22.49 -28.68 -4.53
C GLY A 183 23.95 -29.04 -4.20
N LYS A 184 24.89 -28.11 -4.35
CA LYS A 184 26.30 -28.29 -3.94
C LYS A 184 26.43 -28.23 -2.43
N PHE A 185 25.77 -27.31 -1.77
CA PHE A 185 25.74 -27.18 -0.32
C PHE A 185 25.14 -28.42 0.34
N TYR A 186 23.96 -28.85 -0.03
CA TYR A 186 23.30 -30.03 0.53
C TYR A 186 24.09 -31.32 0.31
N ARG A 187 24.83 -31.43 -0.78
CA ARG A 187 25.72 -32.61 -1.03
C ARG A 187 26.81 -32.76 0.03
N MET A 188 27.32 -31.64 0.57
CA MET A 188 28.33 -31.66 1.63
C MET A 188 27.74 -32.11 2.97
N TYR A 189 26.45 -31.86 3.20
CA TYR A 189 25.75 -32.10 4.46
C TYR A 189 24.80 -33.31 4.42
N LYS A 190 24.88 -34.15 3.39
CA LYS A 190 23.93 -35.26 3.17
C LYS A 190 23.82 -36.28 4.33
N THR A 191 24.77 -36.29 5.27
CA THR A 191 24.76 -37.15 6.46
C THR A 191 24.48 -36.35 7.74
N ALA A 192 24.28 -35.04 7.67
CA ALA A 192 23.99 -34.23 8.84
C ALA A 192 22.59 -34.56 9.40
N PRO A 193 22.42 -34.66 10.75
CA PRO A 193 21.14 -35.01 11.35
C PRO A 193 19.98 -34.10 10.91
N TRP A 194 20.22 -32.81 10.80
CA TRP A 194 19.22 -31.85 10.36
C TRP A 194 18.77 -32.08 8.91
N TYR A 195 19.71 -32.44 8.03
CA TYR A 195 19.39 -32.73 6.63
C TYR A 195 18.59 -34.04 6.50
N LEU A 196 18.97 -35.07 7.23
CA LEU A 196 18.24 -36.35 7.24
C LEU A 196 16.82 -36.17 7.78
N ALA A 197 16.63 -35.34 8.82
CA ALA A 197 15.31 -35.00 9.34
C ALA A 197 14.45 -34.26 8.29
N SER A 198 15.02 -33.29 7.57
CA SER A 198 14.35 -32.56 6.50
C SER A 198 13.96 -33.47 5.31
N VAL A 199 14.81 -34.45 4.96
CA VAL A 199 14.48 -35.45 3.94
C VAL A 199 13.31 -36.33 4.38
N GLN A 200 13.34 -36.83 5.61
CA GLN A 200 12.27 -37.66 6.17
C GLN A 200 10.94 -36.88 6.20
N GLU A 201 10.94 -35.64 6.66
CA GLU A 201 9.76 -34.77 6.67
C GLU A 201 9.19 -34.57 5.26
N SER A 202 10.07 -34.36 4.26
CA SER A 202 9.66 -34.23 2.86
C SER A 202 9.04 -35.52 2.31
N GLU A 203 9.58 -36.69 2.69
CA GLU A 203 9.05 -38.01 2.31
C GLU A 203 7.67 -38.27 2.95
N GLU A 204 7.50 -37.96 4.25
CA GLU A 204 6.23 -38.03 4.96
C GLU A 204 5.18 -37.10 4.35
N THR A 205 5.57 -35.87 4.00
CA THR A 205 4.70 -34.90 3.33
C THR A 205 4.25 -35.43 1.96
N ALA A 206 5.18 -35.91 1.12
CA ALA A 206 4.85 -36.46 -0.18
C ALA A 206 3.88 -37.65 -0.07
N ALA A 207 4.13 -38.57 0.87
CA ALA A 207 3.25 -39.72 1.11
C ALA A 207 1.85 -39.28 1.58
N SER A 208 1.76 -38.29 2.45
CA SER A 208 0.48 -37.73 2.93
C SER A 208 -0.36 -37.08 1.82
N LEU A 209 0.30 -36.54 0.81
CA LEU A 209 -0.32 -35.93 -0.37
C LEU A 209 -0.54 -36.92 -1.52
N GLY A 210 -0.24 -38.22 -1.32
CA GLY A 210 -0.46 -39.30 -2.29
C GLY A 210 0.62 -39.48 -3.35
N PHE A 211 1.80 -38.85 -3.18
CA PHE A 211 2.93 -39.01 -4.09
C PHE A 211 3.84 -40.16 -3.65
N ALA A 212 4.33 -40.93 -4.61
CA ALA A 212 5.28 -42.02 -4.32
C ALA A 212 6.70 -41.53 -4.03
N LYS A 213 7.05 -40.31 -4.51
CA LYS A 213 8.37 -39.72 -4.35
C LYS A 213 8.27 -38.20 -4.12
N VAL A 214 9.21 -37.66 -3.32
CA VAL A 214 9.33 -36.21 -3.13
C VAL A 214 9.51 -35.46 -4.46
N SER A 215 10.27 -36.02 -5.41
CA SER A 215 10.49 -35.43 -6.74
C SER A 215 9.20 -35.30 -7.56
N GLU A 216 8.25 -36.22 -7.41
CA GLU A 216 6.95 -36.17 -8.08
C GLU A 216 6.08 -35.07 -7.45
N MET A 217 6.07 -34.97 -6.13
CA MET A 217 5.41 -33.87 -5.41
C MET A 217 5.98 -32.52 -5.83
N LYS A 218 7.31 -32.37 -5.85
CA LYS A 218 7.96 -31.10 -6.22
C LYS A 218 7.76 -30.69 -7.68
N LEU A 219 7.45 -31.62 -8.57
CA LEU A 219 7.04 -31.30 -9.95
C LEU A 219 5.58 -30.84 -10.05
N ALA A 220 4.77 -31.14 -9.04
CA ALA A 220 3.36 -30.73 -8.98
C ALA A 220 3.17 -29.38 -8.26
N VAL A 221 4.16 -28.94 -7.50
CA VAL A 221 4.26 -27.61 -6.87
C VAL A 221 4.75 -26.59 -7.88
#